data_5939ef496dc0809846aaacc14a623dda
#
_entry.id   5939ef496dc0809846aaacc14a623dda
#
_cell.length_a   1.000
_cell.length_b   1.000
_cell.length_c   1.000
_cell.angle_alpha   90.00
_cell.angle_beta   90.00
_cell.angle_gamma   90.00
#
_symmetry.space_group_name_H-M   'P 1'
#
loop_
_entity.id
_entity.type
_entity.pdbx_description
1 polymer ?
#
loop_
_entity_poly.entity_id
_entity_poly.type
_entity_poly.pdbx_seq_one_letter_code
_entity_poly.pdbx_strand_id
1 'polypeptide(L)'
;MTITIRQKALANDNISLYLDIYDGGKRKFEFLSLYLLPEVDAETKARNEETLQRAHQIRAERILHPETIPEVGHLMIVKEIPNDESPEVLDWIQTYIDWMSDNTDYSKAIVDQSKYLKYLMSEFLANKRRPHITLRKFDKEWFKAFFLWLKNDYVPQKYVRVEAKPLCEGSLHNVQQRIVTVFNKAVKFGKLKANPFYQLEKSDIFPKPKTSHKQYLTPDELKRFMASDERSPGVAETQRAFGFACLTGLRISDIKALRWSDIKRNKETNTLVIIQKKTKALNAVPIGNTALSWMPPKGNDDFVFHLPAKANVDAALKRIAKKVGIEKNISFHCARHTFGILVQAVTGNIETTKKLMGHKSLKSTAIYADVLTNEKVKAVDNTKKAFRGRKQR
;
A
#
# COMPACT_ATOMS: atom_id res chain seq x y z
N MET A 1 -5.49 -3.64 -41.54
CA MET A 1 -5.41 -3.33 -40.08
C MET A 1 -6.78 -2.95 -39.54
N THR A 2 -7.19 -3.49 -38.38
CA THR A 2 -8.44 -3.15 -37.69
C THR A 2 -8.11 -2.68 -36.28
N ILE A 3 -8.62 -1.50 -35.87
CA ILE A 3 -8.38 -0.93 -34.54
C ILE A 3 -9.73 -0.70 -33.85
N THR A 4 -9.93 -1.32 -32.69
CA THR A 4 -11.17 -1.26 -31.92
C THR A 4 -10.88 -0.78 -30.49
N ILE A 5 -11.67 0.20 -29.99
CA ILE A 5 -11.59 0.58 -28.58
C ILE A 5 -12.27 -0.51 -27.75
N ARG A 6 -11.58 -1.00 -26.73
CA ARG A 6 -12.06 -1.98 -25.77
C ARG A 6 -12.01 -1.42 -24.36
N GLN A 7 -12.85 -1.99 -23.51
CA GLN A 7 -13.00 -1.61 -22.11
C GLN A 7 -12.61 -2.78 -21.21
N LYS A 8 -11.92 -2.47 -20.12
CA LYS A 8 -11.53 -3.44 -19.10
C LYS A 8 -11.91 -2.91 -17.72
N ALA A 9 -12.84 -3.58 -17.04
CA ALA A 9 -13.21 -3.26 -15.67
C ALA A 9 -12.01 -3.42 -14.72
N LEU A 10 -11.85 -2.48 -13.80
CA LEU A 10 -10.84 -2.47 -12.77
C LEU A 10 -11.48 -2.73 -11.39
N ALA A 11 -10.67 -3.17 -10.42
CA ALA A 11 -11.13 -3.50 -9.06
C ALA A 11 -11.67 -2.29 -8.25
N ASN A 12 -11.61 -1.08 -8.81
CA ASN A 12 -12.09 0.18 -8.21
C ASN A 12 -13.31 0.75 -8.92
N ASP A 13 -14.06 -0.08 -9.63
CA ASP A 13 -15.24 0.27 -10.44
C ASP A 13 -14.95 1.25 -11.60
N ASN A 14 -13.69 1.62 -11.84
CA ASN A 14 -13.28 2.35 -13.03
C ASN A 14 -13.13 1.39 -14.21
N ILE A 15 -13.25 1.91 -15.42
CA ILE A 15 -13.05 1.15 -16.66
C ILE A 15 -11.82 1.71 -17.37
N SER A 16 -10.82 0.88 -17.63
CA SER A 16 -9.64 1.23 -18.42
C SER A 16 -9.93 1.06 -19.90
N LEU A 17 -9.57 2.06 -20.72
CA LEU A 17 -9.70 2.02 -22.17
C LEU A 17 -8.39 1.55 -22.83
N TYR A 18 -8.51 0.71 -23.86
CA TYR A 18 -7.39 0.26 -24.67
C TYR A 18 -7.79 0.03 -26.12
N LEU A 19 -6.82 0.12 -27.02
CA LEU A 19 -7.00 -0.24 -28.43
C LEU A 19 -6.66 -1.72 -28.62
N ASP A 20 -7.53 -2.42 -29.31
CA ASP A 20 -7.36 -3.77 -29.79
C ASP A 20 -7.04 -3.69 -31.29
N ILE A 21 -5.79 -3.90 -31.63
CA ILE A 21 -5.22 -3.69 -32.97
C ILE A 21 -4.95 -5.06 -33.58
N TYR A 22 -5.60 -5.34 -34.73
CA TYR A 22 -5.39 -6.55 -35.50
C TYR A 22 -4.83 -6.21 -36.87
N ASP A 23 -3.64 -6.70 -37.17
CA ASP A 23 -2.95 -6.46 -38.43
C ASP A 23 -2.14 -7.67 -38.88
N GLY A 24 -2.32 -8.10 -40.14
CA GLY A 24 -1.53 -9.17 -40.74
C GLY A 24 -1.51 -10.49 -39.95
N GLY A 25 -2.62 -10.90 -39.32
CA GLY A 25 -2.70 -12.10 -38.48
C GLY A 25 -2.16 -11.91 -37.07
N LYS A 26 -1.64 -10.72 -36.72
CA LYS A 26 -1.11 -10.39 -35.38
C LYS A 26 -2.07 -9.49 -34.64
N ARG A 27 -2.25 -9.75 -33.34
CA ARG A 27 -3.10 -8.97 -32.46
C ARG A 27 -2.24 -8.24 -31.43
N LYS A 28 -2.43 -6.91 -31.32
CA LYS A 28 -1.74 -6.03 -30.36
C LYS A 28 -2.76 -5.29 -29.51
N PHE A 29 -2.39 -4.92 -28.29
CA PHE A 29 -3.23 -4.11 -27.41
C PHE A 29 -2.44 -2.88 -26.95
N GLU A 30 -2.98 -1.68 -27.19
CA GLU A 30 -2.40 -0.41 -26.72
C GLU A 30 -3.29 0.13 -25.58
N PHE A 31 -2.77 0.18 -24.34
CA PHE A 31 -3.49 0.77 -23.21
C PHE A 31 -3.32 2.29 -23.23
N LEU A 32 -4.44 3.00 -23.29
CA LEU A 32 -4.45 4.46 -23.49
C LEU A 32 -4.18 5.26 -22.22
N SER A 33 -4.12 4.61 -21.05
CA SER A 33 -4.09 5.28 -19.73
C SER A 33 -5.28 6.21 -19.49
N LEU A 34 -6.37 5.99 -20.23
CA LEU A 34 -7.65 6.68 -20.10
C LEU A 34 -8.61 5.79 -19.30
N TYR A 35 -9.35 6.42 -18.38
CA TYR A 35 -10.23 5.71 -17.45
C TYR A 35 -11.61 6.37 -17.41
N LEU A 36 -12.66 5.56 -17.57
CA LEU A 36 -14.03 6.00 -17.28
C LEU A 36 -14.29 5.80 -15.78
N LEU A 37 -14.93 6.78 -15.20
CA LEU A 37 -15.32 6.78 -13.78
C LEU A 37 -16.76 6.22 -13.65
N PRO A 38 -17.15 5.67 -12.49
CA PRO A 38 -18.55 5.37 -12.22
C PRO A 38 -19.41 6.64 -12.38
N GLU A 39 -20.48 6.56 -13.14
CA GLU A 39 -21.37 7.68 -13.38
C GLU A 39 -22.30 7.86 -12.17
N VAL A 40 -21.95 8.81 -11.30
CA VAL A 40 -22.73 9.13 -10.10
C VAL A 40 -23.41 10.49 -10.18
N ASP A 41 -22.96 11.34 -11.12
CA ASP A 41 -23.48 12.70 -11.34
C ASP A 41 -23.25 13.16 -12.79
N ALA A 42 -23.83 14.32 -13.13
CA ALA A 42 -23.68 14.92 -14.48
C ALA A 42 -22.24 15.32 -14.80
N GLU A 43 -21.42 15.65 -13.80
CA GLU A 43 -20.01 16.02 -14.00
C GLU A 43 -19.17 14.80 -14.38
N THR A 44 -19.34 13.67 -13.70
CA THR A 44 -18.65 12.41 -14.04
C THR A 44 -19.04 11.91 -15.40
N LYS A 45 -20.33 12.08 -15.80
CA LYS A 45 -20.80 11.72 -17.13
C LYS A 45 -20.14 12.57 -18.22
N ALA A 46 -20.11 13.90 -18.06
CA ALA A 46 -19.46 14.80 -19.00
C ALA A 46 -17.95 14.50 -19.14
N ARG A 47 -17.28 14.20 -18.02
CA ARG A 47 -15.85 13.80 -18.00
C ARG A 47 -15.62 12.45 -18.69
N ASN A 48 -16.52 11.52 -18.57
CA ASN A 48 -16.44 10.23 -19.25
C ASN A 48 -16.65 10.41 -20.77
N GLU A 49 -17.55 11.28 -21.21
CA GLU A 49 -17.76 11.63 -22.61
C GLU A 49 -16.49 12.26 -23.21
N GLU A 50 -15.86 13.21 -22.53
CA GLU A 50 -14.58 13.80 -22.95
C GLU A 50 -13.46 12.74 -23.06
N THR A 51 -13.39 11.84 -22.09
CA THR A 51 -12.43 10.73 -22.08
C THR A 51 -12.62 9.77 -23.25
N LEU A 52 -13.87 9.46 -23.59
CA LEU A 52 -14.21 8.63 -24.75
C LEU A 52 -13.90 9.34 -26.06
N GLN A 53 -14.18 10.64 -26.19
CA GLN A 53 -13.81 11.43 -27.36
C GLN A 53 -12.30 11.40 -27.59
N ARG A 54 -11.52 11.56 -26.53
CA ARG A 54 -10.05 11.47 -26.61
C ARG A 54 -9.57 10.08 -27.05
N ALA A 55 -10.19 9.01 -26.55
CA ALA A 55 -9.89 7.64 -27.01
C ALA A 55 -10.20 7.46 -28.50
N HIS A 56 -11.32 8.02 -28.97
CA HIS A 56 -11.68 8.01 -30.41
C HIS A 56 -10.70 8.81 -31.26
N GLN A 57 -10.22 9.96 -30.79
CA GLN A 57 -9.18 10.74 -31.47
C GLN A 57 -7.88 9.94 -31.63
N ILE A 58 -7.41 9.33 -30.54
CA ILE A 58 -6.20 8.48 -30.59
C ILE A 58 -6.41 7.30 -31.57
N ARG A 59 -7.57 6.65 -31.52
CA ARG A 59 -7.88 5.58 -32.48
C ARG A 59 -7.82 6.07 -33.93
N ALA A 60 -8.42 7.21 -34.22
CA ALA A 60 -8.40 7.80 -35.56
C ALA A 60 -6.97 8.13 -36.01
N GLU A 61 -6.16 8.70 -35.13
CA GLU A 61 -4.75 8.98 -35.37
C GLU A 61 -3.96 7.70 -35.69
N ARG A 62 -4.17 6.60 -34.96
CA ARG A 62 -3.53 5.32 -35.24
C ARG A 62 -3.98 4.66 -36.55
N ILE A 63 -5.19 4.96 -37.02
CA ILE A 63 -5.70 4.47 -38.31
C ILE A 63 -5.06 5.28 -39.45
N LEU A 64 -4.96 6.60 -39.29
CA LEU A 64 -4.37 7.50 -40.30
C LEU A 64 -2.86 7.39 -40.38
N HIS A 65 -2.22 7.18 -39.25
CA HIS A 65 -0.77 7.14 -39.06
C HIS A 65 -0.34 5.86 -38.36
N PRO A 66 -0.37 4.69 -39.05
CA PRO A 66 0.01 3.41 -38.43
C PRO A 66 1.43 3.38 -37.88
N GLU A 67 2.32 4.21 -38.42
CA GLU A 67 3.70 4.40 -37.94
C GLU A 67 3.78 5.02 -36.54
N THR A 68 2.73 5.72 -36.10
CA THR A 68 2.63 6.31 -34.76
C THR A 68 2.16 5.30 -33.71
N ILE A 69 1.74 4.11 -34.11
CA ILE A 69 1.45 3.03 -33.17
C ILE A 69 2.76 2.69 -32.48
N PRO A 70 2.87 2.93 -31.14
CA PRO A 70 4.14 2.70 -30.48
C PRO A 70 4.59 1.26 -30.71
N GLU A 71 5.77 1.09 -31.31
CA GLU A 71 6.37 -0.26 -31.39
C GLU A 71 6.56 -0.84 -29.98
N VAL A 72 6.58 0.03 -28.99
CA VAL A 72 6.78 -0.26 -27.57
C VAL A 72 5.82 0.56 -26.72
N GLY A 73 4.53 0.41 -26.96
CA GLY A 73 3.50 0.86 -26.03
C GLY A 73 3.04 -0.33 -25.19
N HIS A 74 3.72 -0.66 -24.11
CA HIS A 74 3.36 -1.68 -23.12
C HIS A 74 3.20 -3.13 -23.62
N LEU A 75 3.58 -3.44 -24.84
CA LEU A 75 3.81 -4.77 -25.36
C LEU A 75 5.28 -4.83 -25.76
N MET A 76 6.13 -5.33 -24.86
CA MET A 76 7.37 -5.91 -25.37
C MET A 76 6.95 -6.99 -26.34
N ILE A 77 7.19 -6.77 -27.65
CA ILE A 77 7.23 -7.85 -28.61
C ILE A 77 8.32 -8.79 -28.09
N VAL A 78 7.89 -9.95 -27.66
CA VAL A 78 8.82 -11.04 -27.37
C VAL A 78 9.40 -11.41 -28.73
N LYS A 79 10.54 -10.78 -29.11
CA LYS A 79 11.42 -11.44 -30.08
C LYS A 79 11.68 -12.81 -29.49
N GLU A 80 11.39 -13.86 -30.25
CA GLU A 80 11.81 -15.19 -29.87
C GLU A 80 13.31 -15.12 -29.57
N ILE A 81 13.66 -15.21 -28.30
CA ILE A 81 15.07 -15.26 -27.91
C ILE A 81 15.56 -16.61 -28.41
N PRO A 82 16.63 -16.64 -29.22
CA PRO A 82 17.25 -17.87 -29.59
C PRO A 82 17.47 -18.75 -28.36
N ASN A 83 17.32 -20.02 -28.49
CA ASN A 83 17.25 -21.02 -27.40
C ASN A 83 18.41 -20.97 -26.40
N ASP A 84 19.49 -20.22 -26.67
CA ASP A 84 20.73 -20.18 -25.89
C ASP A 84 20.93 -18.93 -24.98
N GLU A 85 20.12 -17.88 -25.09
CA GLU A 85 20.38 -16.64 -24.37
C GLU A 85 19.31 -16.31 -23.32
N SER A 86 19.14 -17.20 -22.34
CA SER A 86 18.39 -16.83 -21.14
C SER A 86 19.22 -15.86 -20.30
N PRO A 87 18.73 -14.66 -19.94
CA PRO A 87 19.50 -13.72 -19.15
C PRO A 87 19.84 -14.29 -17.78
N GLU A 88 20.92 -13.80 -17.19
CA GLU A 88 21.24 -14.08 -15.79
C GLU A 88 20.15 -13.54 -14.85
N VAL A 89 19.99 -14.20 -13.71
CA VAL A 89 18.95 -13.80 -12.73
C VAL A 89 19.14 -12.36 -12.25
N LEU A 90 20.39 -11.97 -11.97
CA LEU A 90 20.69 -10.61 -11.48
C LEU A 90 20.46 -9.54 -12.55
N ASP A 91 20.80 -9.84 -13.81
CA ASP A 91 20.60 -8.93 -14.95
C ASP A 91 19.10 -8.76 -15.25
N TRP A 92 18.35 -9.86 -15.18
CA TRP A 92 16.90 -9.78 -15.32
C TRP A 92 16.26 -8.95 -14.23
N ILE A 93 16.66 -9.13 -12.97
CA ILE A 93 16.14 -8.32 -11.86
C ILE A 93 16.48 -6.85 -12.08
N GLN A 94 17.71 -6.52 -12.56
CA GLN A 94 18.09 -5.14 -12.86
C GLN A 94 17.25 -4.56 -14.01
N THR A 95 17.13 -5.28 -15.12
CA THR A 95 16.28 -4.89 -16.25
C THR A 95 14.84 -4.59 -15.80
N TYR A 96 14.30 -5.40 -14.89
CA TYR A 96 12.96 -5.18 -14.33
C TYR A 96 12.91 -3.96 -13.41
N ILE A 97 13.97 -3.69 -12.63
CA ILE A 97 14.07 -2.48 -11.79
C ILE A 97 14.09 -1.22 -12.67
N ASP A 98 14.90 -1.24 -13.74
CA ASP A 98 15.04 -0.11 -14.65
C ASP A 98 13.72 0.17 -15.37
N TRP A 99 13.09 -0.90 -15.89
CA TRP A 99 11.76 -0.80 -16.49
C TRP A 99 10.71 -0.21 -15.53
N MET A 100 10.71 -0.59 -14.24
CA MET A 100 9.79 -0.01 -13.25
C MET A 100 10.13 1.45 -12.92
N SER A 101 11.41 1.81 -12.95
CA SER A 101 11.87 3.17 -12.63
C SER A 101 11.46 4.17 -13.70
N ASP A 102 11.42 3.73 -14.96
CA ASP A 102 10.99 4.52 -16.10
C ASP A 102 9.44 4.61 -16.20
N ASN A 103 8.73 3.78 -15.43
CA ASN A 103 7.28 3.71 -15.48
C ASN A 103 6.66 4.36 -14.23
N THR A 104 5.94 5.47 -14.44
CA THR A 104 5.28 6.27 -13.39
C THR A 104 4.19 5.53 -12.61
N ASP A 105 3.72 4.37 -13.09
CA ASP A 105 2.72 3.55 -12.41
C ASP A 105 3.29 2.85 -11.16
N TYR A 106 4.63 2.75 -11.06
CA TYR A 106 5.29 2.11 -9.92
C TYR A 106 5.72 3.13 -8.89
N SER A 107 5.32 2.90 -7.64
CA SER A 107 5.80 3.74 -6.54
C SER A 107 7.28 3.45 -6.23
N LYS A 108 8.01 4.48 -5.80
CA LYS A 108 9.40 4.35 -5.34
C LYS A 108 9.58 3.18 -4.35
N ALA A 109 8.63 2.96 -3.44
CA ALA A 109 8.68 1.87 -2.47
C ALA A 109 8.71 0.48 -3.11
N ILE A 110 8.03 0.28 -4.24
CA ILE A 110 8.03 -0.99 -4.99
C ILE A 110 9.39 -1.19 -5.67
N VAL A 111 9.94 -0.13 -6.25
CA VAL A 111 11.28 -0.14 -6.86
C VAL A 111 12.34 -0.46 -5.80
N ASP A 112 12.29 0.20 -4.63
CA ASP A 112 13.23 -0.04 -3.53
C ASP A 112 13.15 -1.47 -2.98
N GLN A 113 11.95 -2.07 -2.91
CA GLN A 113 11.77 -3.49 -2.56
C GLN A 113 12.41 -4.43 -3.59
N SER A 114 12.38 -4.07 -4.87
CA SER A 114 13.01 -4.88 -5.92
C SER A 114 14.53 -4.72 -5.92
N LYS A 115 15.05 -3.53 -5.59
CA LYS A 115 16.49 -3.32 -5.34
C LYS A 115 16.96 -4.15 -4.15
N TYR A 116 16.17 -4.19 -3.06
CA TYR A 116 16.48 -5.03 -1.92
C TYR A 116 16.45 -6.53 -2.28
N LEU A 117 15.49 -6.98 -3.12
CA LEU A 117 15.51 -8.36 -3.63
C LEU A 117 16.78 -8.65 -4.44
N LYS A 118 17.21 -7.72 -5.30
CA LYS A 118 18.46 -7.88 -6.07
C LYS A 118 19.66 -8.05 -5.14
N TYR A 119 19.75 -7.23 -4.09
CA TYR A 119 20.80 -7.35 -3.07
C TYR A 119 20.76 -8.72 -2.39
N LEU A 120 19.60 -9.18 -1.92
CA LEU A 120 19.47 -10.51 -1.29
C LEU A 120 19.84 -11.64 -2.24
N MET A 121 19.47 -11.53 -3.51
CA MET A 121 19.81 -12.54 -4.53
C MET A 121 21.32 -12.56 -4.80
N SER A 122 21.98 -11.41 -4.86
CA SER A 122 23.43 -11.34 -5.05
C SER A 122 24.19 -11.98 -3.89
N GLU A 123 23.79 -11.71 -2.64
CA GLU A 123 24.37 -12.33 -1.44
C GLU A 123 24.16 -13.86 -1.44
N PHE A 124 22.97 -14.32 -1.78
CA PHE A 124 22.67 -15.75 -1.87
C PHE A 124 23.49 -16.45 -2.94
N LEU A 125 23.56 -15.89 -4.15
CA LEU A 125 24.30 -16.49 -5.25
C LEU A 125 25.82 -16.48 -5.00
N ALA A 126 26.35 -15.45 -4.34
CA ALA A 126 27.73 -15.42 -3.89
C ALA A 126 28.01 -16.51 -2.84
N ASN A 127 27.12 -16.70 -1.87
CA ASN A 127 27.20 -17.78 -0.89
C ASN A 127 27.21 -19.18 -1.55
N LYS A 128 26.42 -19.36 -2.61
CA LYS A 128 26.38 -20.61 -3.39
C LYS A 128 27.52 -20.73 -4.41
N ARG A 129 28.40 -19.73 -4.54
CA ARG A 129 29.48 -19.66 -5.54
C ARG A 129 28.98 -19.82 -6.97
N ARG A 130 27.79 -19.27 -7.28
CA ARG A 130 27.13 -19.34 -8.58
C ARG A 130 26.57 -17.98 -9.01
N PRO A 131 27.42 -16.92 -9.13
CA PRO A 131 26.96 -15.57 -9.44
C PRO A 131 26.28 -15.46 -10.81
N HIS A 132 26.66 -16.30 -11.78
CA HIS A 132 26.23 -16.26 -13.19
C HIS A 132 25.17 -17.33 -13.52
N ILE A 133 24.17 -17.50 -12.67
CA ILE A 133 23.06 -18.42 -12.97
C ILE A 133 22.02 -17.75 -13.88
N THR A 134 21.63 -18.43 -14.95
CA THR A 134 20.58 -17.94 -15.86
C THR A 134 19.19 -18.22 -15.29
N LEU A 135 18.18 -17.44 -15.74
CA LEU A 135 16.78 -17.64 -15.34
C LEU A 135 16.28 -19.07 -15.60
N ARG A 136 16.68 -19.70 -16.70
CA ARG A 136 16.27 -21.06 -17.04
C ARG A 136 16.85 -22.12 -16.11
N LYS A 137 18.06 -21.87 -15.59
CA LYS A 137 18.72 -22.77 -14.62
C LYS A 137 18.27 -22.53 -13.18
N PHE A 138 17.56 -21.41 -12.93
CA PHE A 138 17.00 -21.10 -11.61
C PHE A 138 15.65 -21.80 -11.46
N ASP A 139 15.70 -23.11 -11.19
CA ASP A 139 14.54 -24.00 -11.05
C ASP A 139 13.92 -23.97 -9.64
N LYS A 140 13.02 -24.91 -9.35
CA LYS A 140 12.36 -25.02 -8.05
C LYS A 140 13.33 -25.29 -6.90
N GLU A 141 14.42 -26.04 -7.15
CA GLU A 141 15.40 -26.36 -6.11
C GLU A 141 16.20 -25.10 -5.72
N TRP A 142 16.49 -24.21 -6.66
CA TRP A 142 17.08 -22.90 -6.37
C TRP A 142 16.15 -22.01 -5.55
N PHE A 143 14.84 -22.02 -5.82
CA PHE A 143 13.86 -21.32 -5.00
C PHE A 143 13.84 -21.86 -3.56
N LYS A 144 13.82 -23.20 -3.38
CA LYS A 144 13.90 -23.84 -2.05
C LYS A 144 15.17 -23.43 -1.32
N ALA A 145 16.33 -23.53 -2.00
CA ALA A 145 17.61 -23.16 -1.41
C ALA A 145 17.65 -21.67 -1.00
N PHE A 146 17.08 -20.76 -1.82
CA PHE A 146 17.01 -19.35 -1.50
C PHE A 146 16.13 -19.08 -0.28
N PHE A 147 14.96 -19.73 -0.19
CA PHE A 147 14.06 -19.54 0.95
C PHE A 147 14.62 -20.13 2.23
N LEU A 148 15.28 -21.28 2.18
CA LEU A 148 15.99 -21.86 3.32
C LEU A 148 17.12 -20.95 3.82
N TRP A 149 17.93 -20.44 2.89
CA TRP A 149 18.98 -19.49 3.23
C TRP A 149 18.44 -18.21 3.86
N LEU A 150 17.36 -17.62 3.32
CA LEU A 150 16.72 -16.44 3.90
C LEU A 150 16.21 -16.67 5.32
N LYS A 151 15.71 -17.88 5.60
CA LYS A 151 15.11 -18.22 6.90
C LYS A 151 16.16 -18.55 7.95
N ASN A 152 17.19 -19.27 7.57
CA ASN A 152 18.12 -19.91 8.51
C ASN A 152 19.48 -19.21 8.60
N ASP A 153 20.00 -18.72 7.48
CA ASP A 153 21.38 -18.28 7.37
C ASP A 153 21.53 -16.76 7.22
N TYR A 154 20.54 -16.11 6.58
CA TYR A 154 20.62 -14.69 6.31
C TYR A 154 20.23 -13.85 7.53
N VAL A 155 21.20 -13.07 8.01
CA VAL A 155 20.98 -12.07 9.07
C VAL A 155 21.30 -10.69 8.49
N PRO A 156 20.32 -9.77 8.39
CA PRO A 156 20.57 -8.43 7.88
C PRO A 156 21.65 -7.71 8.70
N GLN A 157 22.72 -7.28 8.07
CA GLN A 157 23.71 -6.43 8.74
C GLN A 157 23.08 -5.07 9.01
N LYS A 158 22.82 -4.78 10.27
CA LYS A 158 22.39 -3.46 10.73
C LYS A 158 23.58 -2.71 11.32
N TYR A 159 23.55 -1.39 11.12
CA TYR A 159 24.54 -0.46 11.66
C TYR A 159 24.94 -0.79 13.11
N VAL A 160 26.19 -0.61 13.41
CA VAL A 160 27.08 -0.98 14.54
C VAL A 160 26.49 -0.97 15.97
N ARG A 161 25.22 -0.58 16.20
CA ARG A 161 24.66 -0.44 17.56
C ARG A 161 23.41 -1.28 17.86
N VAL A 162 22.96 -2.10 16.94
CA VAL A 162 21.76 -2.92 17.14
C VAL A 162 22.06 -4.36 16.76
N GLU A 163 21.84 -5.27 17.69
CA GLU A 163 21.94 -6.71 17.44
C GLU A 163 21.16 -7.11 16.19
N ALA A 164 21.85 -7.74 15.25
CA ALA A 164 21.26 -8.18 14.00
C ALA A 164 20.29 -9.35 14.29
N LYS A 165 19.05 -9.23 13.82
CA LYS A 165 18.02 -10.26 14.01
C LYS A 165 17.62 -10.86 12.68
N PRO A 166 17.29 -12.16 12.62
CA PRO A 166 16.73 -12.80 11.42
C PRO A 166 15.49 -12.07 10.91
N LEU A 167 15.18 -12.28 9.63
CA LEU A 167 13.96 -11.70 9.03
C LEU A 167 12.71 -12.28 9.69
N CYS A 168 11.77 -11.41 10.05
CA CYS A 168 10.47 -11.87 10.56
C CYS A 168 9.64 -12.49 9.42
N GLU A 169 8.64 -13.33 9.77
CA GLU A 169 7.75 -14.02 8.83
C GLU A 169 7.14 -13.07 7.79
N GLY A 170 6.72 -11.88 8.20
CA GLY A 170 6.18 -10.87 7.28
C GLY A 170 7.19 -10.39 6.24
N SER A 171 8.47 -10.24 6.63
CA SER A 171 9.54 -9.85 5.72
C SER A 171 9.89 -10.99 4.76
N LEU A 172 9.97 -12.22 5.26
CA LEU A 172 10.19 -13.43 4.44
C LEU A 172 9.09 -13.57 3.38
N HIS A 173 7.82 -13.48 3.79
CA HIS A 173 6.69 -13.52 2.87
C HIS A 173 6.73 -12.40 1.83
N ASN A 174 7.09 -11.17 2.21
CA ASN A 174 7.21 -10.05 1.27
C ASN A 174 8.32 -10.26 0.23
N VAL A 175 9.49 -10.78 0.64
CA VAL A 175 10.58 -11.14 -0.29
C VAL A 175 10.11 -12.23 -1.25
N GLN A 176 9.44 -13.27 -0.75
CA GLN A 176 8.84 -14.32 -1.59
C GLN A 176 7.88 -13.74 -2.62
N GLN A 177 6.93 -12.89 -2.21
CA GLN A 177 5.99 -12.28 -3.15
C GLN A 177 6.69 -11.41 -4.19
N ARG A 178 7.80 -10.78 -3.82
CA ARG A 178 8.58 -9.96 -4.74
C ARG A 178 9.30 -10.80 -5.80
N ILE A 179 9.99 -11.87 -5.39
CA ILE A 179 10.67 -12.75 -6.37
C ILE A 179 9.65 -13.44 -7.30
N VAL A 180 8.51 -13.90 -6.77
CA VAL A 180 7.42 -14.47 -7.59
C VAL A 180 6.94 -13.47 -8.64
N THR A 181 6.79 -12.20 -8.25
CA THR A 181 6.39 -11.13 -9.17
C THR A 181 7.43 -10.92 -10.28
N VAL A 182 8.72 -10.91 -9.94
CA VAL A 182 9.84 -10.76 -10.90
C VAL A 182 9.85 -11.91 -11.90
N PHE A 183 9.71 -13.16 -11.43
CA PHE A 183 9.68 -14.34 -12.30
C PHE A 183 8.40 -14.42 -13.13
N ASN A 184 7.24 -14.02 -12.61
CA ASN A 184 6.02 -13.89 -13.41
C ASN A 184 6.16 -12.85 -14.52
N LYS A 185 6.92 -11.78 -14.27
CA LYS A 185 7.25 -10.81 -15.31
C LYS A 185 8.21 -11.40 -16.34
N ALA A 186 9.17 -12.23 -15.92
CA ALA A 186 10.04 -12.96 -16.87
C ALA A 186 9.23 -13.85 -17.81
N VAL A 187 8.21 -14.54 -17.30
CA VAL A 187 7.28 -15.31 -18.14
C VAL A 187 6.50 -14.40 -19.08
N LYS A 188 5.94 -13.29 -18.55
CA LYS A 188 5.19 -12.32 -19.37
C LYS A 188 6.04 -11.72 -20.48
N PHE A 189 7.33 -11.52 -20.25
CA PHE A 189 8.28 -10.98 -21.21
C PHE A 189 8.99 -12.08 -22.05
N GLY A 190 8.49 -13.32 -21.99
CA GLY A 190 8.99 -14.45 -22.79
C GLY A 190 10.41 -14.93 -22.44
N LYS A 191 10.96 -14.47 -21.31
CA LYS A 191 12.28 -14.88 -20.83
C LYS A 191 12.26 -16.26 -20.17
N LEU A 192 11.07 -16.71 -19.74
CA LEU A 192 10.78 -18.03 -19.19
C LEU A 192 9.47 -18.57 -19.77
N LYS A 193 9.38 -19.89 -19.96
CA LYS A 193 8.13 -20.56 -20.36
C LYS A 193 7.11 -20.60 -19.20
N ALA A 194 7.59 -20.86 -17.98
CA ALA A 194 6.79 -20.92 -16.77
C ALA A 194 7.61 -20.47 -15.56
N ASN A 195 6.95 -20.00 -14.52
CA ASN A 195 7.62 -19.64 -13.28
C ASN A 195 7.82 -20.90 -12.41
N PRO A 196 9.07 -21.30 -12.12
CA PRO A 196 9.38 -22.50 -11.34
C PRO A 196 8.82 -22.47 -9.91
N PHE A 197 8.53 -21.29 -9.36
CA PHE A 197 7.91 -21.14 -8.04
C PHE A 197 6.63 -21.96 -7.88
N TYR A 198 5.82 -22.08 -8.93
CA TYR A 198 4.55 -22.81 -8.86
C TYR A 198 4.69 -24.33 -8.83
N GLN A 199 5.92 -24.85 -8.92
CA GLN A 199 6.25 -26.26 -8.73
C GLN A 199 6.65 -26.60 -7.29
N LEU A 200 6.67 -25.59 -6.39
CA LEU A 200 7.02 -25.76 -4.99
C LEU A 200 5.85 -26.38 -4.20
N GLU A 201 6.17 -27.18 -3.20
CA GLU A 201 5.22 -27.68 -2.23
C GLU A 201 4.83 -26.58 -1.24
N LYS A 202 3.65 -26.70 -0.60
CA LYS A 202 3.20 -25.75 0.41
C LYS A 202 4.17 -25.60 1.58
N SER A 203 4.90 -26.64 1.91
CA SER A 203 5.94 -26.67 2.95
C SER A 203 7.16 -25.83 2.61
N ASP A 204 7.43 -25.63 1.32
CA ASP A 204 8.61 -24.90 0.83
C ASP A 204 8.39 -23.38 0.75
N ILE A 205 7.14 -22.92 0.91
CA ILE A 205 6.76 -21.52 0.76
C ILE A 205 6.45 -20.87 2.11
N PHE A 206 6.79 -19.59 2.24
CA PHE A 206 6.45 -18.84 3.44
C PHE A 206 4.94 -18.57 3.50
N PRO A 207 4.24 -19.00 4.57
CA PRO A 207 2.84 -18.75 4.72
C PRO A 207 2.59 -17.24 4.83
N LYS A 208 1.39 -16.83 4.44
CA LYS A 208 0.98 -15.46 4.72
C LYS A 208 0.94 -15.26 6.23
N PRO A 209 1.66 -14.26 6.77
CA PRO A 209 1.68 -14.05 8.21
C PRO A 209 0.27 -13.79 8.71
N LYS A 210 -0.05 -14.36 9.88
CA LYS A 210 -1.31 -14.08 10.56
C LYS A 210 -1.39 -12.58 10.81
N THR A 211 -2.55 -11.99 10.54
CA THR A 211 -2.78 -10.57 10.83
C THR A 211 -2.54 -10.32 12.31
N SER A 212 -1.46 -9.63 12.66
CA SER A 212 -1.25 -9.17 14.02
C SER A 212 -2.42 -8.24 14.41
N HIS A 213 -2.88 -8.33 15.66
CA HIS A 213 -3.84 -7.37 16.18
C HIS A 213 -3.32 -5.94 15.98
N LYS A 214 -4.05 -5.16 15.21
CA LYS A 214 -3.67 -3.78 14.94
C LYS A 214 -3.76 -2.98 16.24
N GLN A 215 -2.65 -2.37 16.63
CA GLN A 215 -2.62 -1.51 17.81
C GLN A 215 -3.47 -0.26 17.56
N TYR A 216 -4.28 0.10 18.55
CA TYR A 216 -5.09 1.32 18.59
C TYR A 216 -5.16 1.82 20.02
N LEU A 217 -5.53 3.08 20.20
CA LEU A 217 -5.78 3.66 21.52
C LEU A 217 -7.26 3.53 21.87
N THR A 218 -7.53 3.09 23.11
CA THR A 218 -8.88 3.23 23.68
C THR A 218 -9.21 4.71 23.91
N PRO A 219 -10.50 5.08 24.10
CA PRO A 219 -10.86 6.48 24.39
C PRO A 219 -10.09 7.07 25.57
N ASP A 220 -9.87 6.28 26.64
CA ASP A 220 -9.15 6.75 27.83
C ASP A 220 -7.63 6.86 27.60
N GLU A 221 -7.04 5.93 26.85
CA GLU A 221 -5.64 6.04 26.42
C GLU A 221 -5.43 7.25 25.52
N LEU A 222 -6.37 7.52 24.59
CA LEU A 222 -6.32 8.68 23.72
C LEU A 222 -6.42 9.98 24.54
N LYS A 223 -7.36 10.07 25.49
CA LYS A 223 -7.47 11.23 26.40
C LYS A 223 -6.16 11.48 27.14
N ARG A 224 -5.57 10.45 27.76
CA ARG A 224 -4.28 10.56 28.46
C ARG A 224 -3.16 10.99 27.54
N PHE A 225 -3.09 10.41 26.33
CA PHE A 225 -2.10 10.76 25.32
C PHE A 225 -2.22 12.24 24.91
N MET A 226 -3.43 12.71 24.68
CA MET A 226 -3.72 14.07 24.26
C MET A 226 -3.50 15.09 25.39
N ALA A 227 -3.67 14.69 26.64
CA ALA A 227 -3.43 15.55 27.82
C ALA A 227 -1.96 15.66 28.23
N SER A 228 -1.04 14.92 27.59
CA SER A 228 0.39 15.01 27.89
C SER A 228 0.95 16.38 27.51
N ASP A 229 1.58 17.06 28.45
CA ASP A 229 2.28 18.32 28.20
C ASP A 229 3.68 18.05 27.62
N GLU A 230 3.89 18.47 26.40
CA GLU A 230 5.14 18.23 25.65
C GLU A 230 5.86 19.54 25.35
N ARG A 231 6.98 19.79 26.03
CA ARG A 231 7.77 21.02 25.91
C ARG A 231 8.62 21.09 24.64
N SER A 232 9.02 19.94 24.09
CA SER A 232 9.86 19.88 22.86
C SER A 232 8.99 20.18 21.64
N PRO A 233 9.28 21.22 20.82
CA PRO A 233 8.44 21.61 19.69
C PRO A 233 8.14 20.47 18.72
N GLY A 234 9.14 19.65 18.34
CA GLY A 234 8.93 18.52 17.42
C GLY A 234 8.11 17.38 18.03
N VAL A 235 8.16 17.19 19.35
CA VAL A 235 7.34 16.20 20.06
C VAL A 235 5.89 16.70 20.17
N ALA A 236 5.70 17.97 20.55
CA ALA A 236 4.38 18.61 20.62
C ALA A 236 3.69 18.63 19.24
N GLU A 237 4.43 18.94 18.18
CA GLU A 237 3.94 18.89 16.81
C GLU A 237 3.50 17.48 16.41
N THR A 238 4.32 16.47 16.76
CA THR A 238 3.99 15.05 16.52
C THR A 238 2.72 14.65 17.29
N GLN A 239 2.57 15.09 18.56
CA GLN A 239 1.39 14.82 19.37
C GLN A 239 0.13 15.43 18.74
N ARG A 240 0.18 16.69 18.32
CA ARG A 240 -0.93 17.37 17.64
C ARG A 240 -1.34 16.65 16.38
N ALA A 241 -0.38 16.36 15.50
CA ALA A 241 -0.64 15.65 14.25
C ALA A 241 -1.22 14.25 14.48
N PHE A 242 -0.73 13.53 15.49
CA PHE A 242 -1.26 12.22 15.87
C PHE A 242 -2.68 12.31 16.42
N GLY A 243 -2.97 13.26 17.31
CA GLY A 243 -4.31 13.53 17.84
C GLY A 243 -5.29 13.88 16.72
N PHE A 244 -4.90 14.78 15.83
CA PHE A 244 -5.68 15.12 14.64
C PHE A 244 -5.95 13.88 13.77
N ALA A 245 -4.93 13.04 13.54
CA ALA A 245 -5.09 11.81 12.77
C ALA A 245 -6.01 10.76 13.46
N CYS A 246 -6.05 10.72 14.79
CA CYS A 246 -6.99 9.91 15.55
C CYS A 246 -8.46 10.35 15.38
N LEU A 247 -8.69 11.61 15.00
CA LEU A 247 -10.01 12.18 14.83
C LEU A 247 -10.44 12.35 13.36
N THR A 248 -9.51 12.11 12.41
CA THR A 248 -9.76 12.27 10.96
C THR A 248 -9.44 11.02 10.14
N GLY A 249 -8.71 10.07 10.71
CA GLY A 249 -8.31 8.84 10.04
C GLY A 249 -7.23 9.00 8.96
N LEU A 250 -6.61 10.18 8.85
CA LEU A 250 -5.58 10.45 7.84
C LEU A 250 -4.33 9.58 8.03
N ARG A 251 -3.68 9.23 6.94
CA ARG A 251 -2.35 8.59 6.97
C ARG A 251 -1.27 9.64 7.22
N ILE A 252 -0.14 9.24 7.77
CA ILE A 252 1.01 10.16 7.97
C ILE A 252 1.44 10.86 6.67
N SER A 253 1.32 10.19 5.52
CA SER A 253 1.63 10.79 4.21
C SER A 253 0.67 11.92 3.86
N ASP A 254 -0.59 11.79 4.25
CA ASP A 254 -1.64 12.75 3.97
C ASP A 254 -1.52 13.91 4.97
N ILE A 255 -1.23 13.64 6.25
CA ILE A 255 -0.91 14.65 7.27
C ILE A 255 0.28 15.53 6.85
N LYS A 256 1.38 14.91 6.37
CA LYS A 256 2.57 15.65 5.88
C LYS A 256 2.31 16.52 4.67
N ALA A 257 1.26 16.23 3.93
CA ALA A 257 0.90 17.00 2.73
C ALA A 257 -0.29 17.92 2.94
N LEU A 258 -0.91 17.88 4.13
CA LEU A 258 -2.11 18.61 4.44
C LEU A 258 -1.88 20.12 4.40
N ARG A 259 -2.74 20.82 3.66
CA ARG A 259 -2.69 22.26 3.48
C ARG A 259 -3.89 22.92 4.15
N TRP A 260 -3.73 24.16 4.54
CA TRP A 260 -4.84 24.96 5.03
C TRP A 260 -5.94 25.13 3.97
N SER A 261 -5.56 25.18 2.71
CA SER A 261 -6.47 25.25 1.56
C SER A 261 -7.34 24.00 1.37
N ASP A 262 -6.93 22.83 1.96
CA ASP A 262 -7.71 21.60 1.91
C ASP A 262 -8.89 21.60 2.90
N ILE A 263 -8.94 22.57 3.81
CA ILE A 263 -10.00 22.69 4.84
C ILE A 263 -11.06 23.65 4.34
N LYS A 264 -12.18 23.09 3.91
CA LYS A 264 -13.33 23.86 3.47
C LYS A 264 -14.22 24.16 4.69
N ARG A 265 -14.40 25.45 4.99
CA ARG A 265 -15.24 25.91 6.11
C ARG A 265 -16.58 26.39 5.57
N ASN A 266 -17.66 25.77 6.02
CA ASN A 266 -19.02 26.21 5.79
C ASN A 266 -19.64 26.65 7.12
N LYS A 267 -20.80 27.34 7.06
CA LYS A 267 -21.50 27.80 8.28
C LYS A 267 -21.85 26.67 9.24
N GLU A 268 -22.10 25.45 8.72
CA GLU A 268 -22.59 24.33 9.52
C GLU A 268 -21.48 23.26 9.77
N THR A 269 -20.56 23.08 8.84
CA THR A 269 -19.55 22.00 8.94
C THR A 269 -18.22 22.42 8.37
N ASN A 270 -17.16 21.93 8.99
CA ASN A 270 -15.83 22.00 8.41
C ASN A 270 -15.55 20.65 7.71
N THR A 271 -15.12 20.69 6.48
CA THR A 271 -14.85 19.48 5.69
C THR A 271 -13.42 19.51 5.18
N LEU A 272 -12.71 18.43 5.42
CA LEU A 272 -11.39 18.17 4.87
C LEU A 272 -11.55 17.51 3.52
N VAL A 273 -11.05 18.13 2.45
CA VAL A 273 -11.12 17.62 1.08
C VAL A 273 -9.69 17.38 0.57
N ILE A 274 -9.28 16.12 0.48
CA ILE A 274 -7.93 15.75 0.07
C ILE A 274 -7.91 14.66 -0.99
N ILE A 275 -6.89 14.68 -1.84
CA ILE A 275 -6.53 13.55 -2.69
C ILE A 275 -5.50 12.71 -1.93
N GLN A 276 -5.90 11.54 -1.47
CA GLN A 276 -5.02 10.66 -0.69
C GLN A 276 -3.79 10.25 -1.50
N LYS A 277 -2.59 10.48 -0.98
CA LYS A 277 -1.31 10.17 -1.67
C LYS A 277 -1.18 8.70 -2.10
N LYS A 278 -1.62 7.78 -1.25
CA LYS A 278 -1.48 6.33 -1.50
C LYS A 278 -2.50 5.78 -2.49
N THR A 279 -3.74 6.23 -2.44
CA THR A 279 -4.85 5.64 -3.22
C THR A 279 -5.25 6.49 -4.41
N LYS A 280 -4.75 7.74 -4.49
CA LYS A 280 -5.13 8.76 -5.48
C LYS A 280 -6.64 9.06 -5.51
N ALA A 281 -7.35 8.65 -4.48
CA ALA A 281 -8.78 8.87 -4.35
C ALA A 281 -9.06 10.20 -3.64
N LEU A 282 -10.05 10.92 -4.11
CA LEU A 282 -10.63 12.07 -3.39
C LEU A 282 -11.29 11.54 -2.12
N ASN A 283 -11.03 12.18 -0.99
CA ASN A 283 -11.66 11.88 0.28
C ASN A 283 -12.14 13.16 0.93
N ALA A 284 -13.43 13.23 1.21
CA ALA A 284 -14.06 14.31 1.95
C ALA A 284 -14.45 13.81 3.34
N VAL A 285 -13.82 14.35 4.38
CA VAL A 285 -14.04 13.94 5.76
C VAL A 285 -14.55 15.14 6.55
N PRO A 286 -15.79 15.11 7.11
CA PRO A 286 -16.23 16.12 8.06
C PRO A 286 -15.32 16.14 9.29
N ILE A 287 -14.91 17.32 9.73
CA ILE A 287 -14.03 17.49 10.89
C ILE A 287 -14.75 18.32 11.97
N GLY A 288 -14.82 17.74 13.16
CA GLY A 288 -15.41 18.41 14.32
C GLY A 288 -14.45 19.38 15.00
N ASN A 289 -15.01 20.23 15.89
CA ASN A 289 -14.25 21.24 16.64
C ASN A 289 -13.09 20.64 17.45
N THR A 290 -13.25 19.44 18.01
CA THR A 290 -12.18 18.73 18.72
C THR A 290 -11.00 18.42 17.81
N ALA A 291 -11.22 18.04 16.56
CA ALA A 291 -10.13 17.82 15.61
C ALA A 291 -9.45 19.16 15.25
N LEU A 292 -10.24 20.22 15.04
CA LEU A 292 -9.71 21.56 14.76
C LEU A 292 -8.83 22.11 15.89
N SER A 293 -9.17 21.84 17.15
CA SER A 293 -8.36 22.30 18.30
C SER A 293 -6.97 21.68 18.38
N TRP A 294 -6.73 20.58 17.65
CA TRP A 294 -5.42 19.94 17.54
C TRP A 294 -4.58 20.46 16.38
N MET A 295 -5.13 21.33 15.56
CA MET A 295 -4.35 22.00 14.52
C MET A 295 -3.48 23.09 15.16
N PRO A 296 -2.23 23.27 14.70
CA PRO A 296 -1.43 24.40 15.12
C PRO A 296 -2.05 25.73 14.66
N PRO A 297 -1.67 26.87 15.20
CA PRO A 297 -2.00 28.16 14.61
C PRO A 297 -1.45 28.23 13.18
N LYS A 298 -2.19 28.91 12.28
CA LYS A 298 -1.76 29.07 10.90
C LYS A 298 -0.46 29.86 10.84
N GLY A 299 0.58 29.23 10.29
CA GLY A 299 1.89 29.83 10.05
C GLY A 299 1.96 30.62 8.73
N ASN A 300 3.15 30.95 8.31
CA ASN A 300 3.43 31.72 7.09
C ASN A 300 3.30 30.89 5.81
N ASP A 301 3.39 29.56 5.90
CA ASP A 301 3.19 28.67 4.77
C ASP A 301 1.80 28.02 4.77
N ASP A 302 1.50 27.27 3.69
CA ASP A 302 0.19 26.62 3.54
C ASP A 302 0.10 25.23 4.20
N PHE A 303 1.21 24.68 4.71
CA PHE A 303 1.16 23.39 5.39
C PHE A 303 0.60 23.49 6.81
N VAL A 304 -0.26 22.52 7.18
CA VAL A 304 -0.85 22.50 8.54
C VAL A 304 0.13 21.92 9.55
N PHE A 305 0.89 20.89 9.21
CA PHE A 305 1.81 20.20 10.12
C PHE A 305 3.21 20.06 9.54
N HIS A 306 4.21 20.34 10.38
CA HIS A 306 5.64 20.25 10.06
C HIS A 306 6.31 19.09 10.79
N LEU A 307 5.97 17.87 10.38
CA LEU A 307 6.45 16.66 11.04
C LEU A 307 7.94 16.39 10.72
N PRO A 308 8.73 16.04 11.74
CA PRO A 308 10.12 15.66 11.56
C PRO A 308 10.27 14.35 10.77
N ALA A 309 11.51 13.88 10.62
CA ALA A 309 11.79 12.58 10.00
C ALA A 309 11.03 11.45 10.70
N LYS A 310 10.67 10.40 9.94
CA LYS A 310 9.85 9.29 10.44
C LYS A 310 10.39 8.66 11.73
N ALA A 311 11.70 8.49 11.84
CA ALA A 311 12.33 7.93 13.04
C ALA A 311 12.07 8.78 14.28
N ASN A 312 12.12 10.11 14.14
CA ASN A 312 11.85 11.06 15.23
C ASN A 312 10.37 11.08 15.61
N VAL A 313 9.45 10.98 14.61
CA VAL A 313 8.01 10.82 14.87
C VAL A 313 7.76 9.54 15.68
N ASP A 314 8.30 8.40 15.26
CA ASP A 314 8.13 7.13 15.95
C ASP A 314 8.72 7.16 17.37
N ALA A 315 9.86 7.82 17.57
CA ALA A 315 10.48 8.01 18.89
C ALA A 315 9.63 8.92 19.80
N ALA A 316 9.10 10.03 19.27
CA ALA A 316 8.23 10.94 19.99
C ALA A 316 6.94 10.24 20.48
N LEU A 317 6.29 9.47 19.61
CA LEU A 317 5.08 8.73 19.97
C LEU A 317 5.34 7.72 21.10
N LYS A 318 6.45 6.98 21.03
CA LYS A 318 6.84 6.02 22.08
C LYS A 318 7.16 6.72 23.40
N ARG A 319 7.83 7.87 23.35
CA ARG A 319 8.13 8.68 24.53
C ARG A 319 6.86 9.16 25.21
N ILE A 320 5.90 9.71 24.44
CA ILE A 320 4.62 10.17 25.00
C ILE A 320 3.86 9.00 25.59
N ALA A 321 3.72 7.87 24.84
CA ALA A 321 3.03 6.68 25.32
C ALA A 321 3.59 6.18 26.65
N LYS A 322 4.92 6.07 26.78
CA LYS A 322 5.57 5.70 28.04
C LYS A 322 5.28 6.67 29.17
N LYS A 323 5.33 7.99 28.90
CA LYS A 323 5.06 9.05 29.90
C LYS A 323 3.65 8.96 30.49
N VAL A 324 2.65 8.58 29.67
CA VAL A 324 1.25 8.50 30.10
C VAL A 324 0.79 7.07 30.44
N GLY A 325 1.72 6.13 30.60
CA GLY A 325 1.42 4.77 31.01
C GLY A 325 0.66 3.95 29.95
N ILE A 326 1.00 4.12 28.68
CA ILE A 326 0.50 3.29 27.56
C ILE A 326 1.58 2.30 27.17
N GLU A 327 1.38 1.01 27.48
CA GLU A 327 2.35 -0.06 27.20
C GLU A 327 2.36 -0.54 25.74
N LYS A 328 1.37 -0.10 24.95
CA LYS A 328 1.24 -0.50 23.53
C LYS A 328 2.38 0.09 22.69
N ASN A 329 2.86 -0.69 21.72
CA ASN A 329 3.86 -0.21 20.75
C ASN A 329 3.17 0.69 19.71
N ILE A 330 3.15 1.99 19.98
CA ILE A 330 2.44 2.97 19.17
C ILE A 330 3.31 3.42 17.99
N SER A 331 2.73 3.37 16.80
CA SER A 331 3.23 4.00 15.58
C SER A 331 2.19 4.99 15.06
N PHE A 332 2.57 5.87 14.14
CA PHE A 332 1.61 6.84 13.59
C PHE A 332 0.39 6.18 12.94
N HIS A 333 0.53 4.95 12.43
CA HIS A 333 -0.60 4.20 11.84
C HIS A 333 -1.67 3.79 12.86
N CYS A 334 -1.30 3.72 14.15
CA CYS A 334 -2.25 3.48 15.24
C CYS A 334 -3.34 4.57 15.31
N ALA A 335 -3.02 5.84 14.99
CA ALA A 335 -4.01 6.91 14.93
C ALA A 335 -5.17 6.56 13.99
N ARG A 336 -4.85 6.09 12.80
CA ARG A 336 -5.86 5.69 11.81
C ARG A 336 -6.67 4.47 12.27
N HIS A 337 -6.05 3.53 12.98
CA HIS A 337 -6.78 2.39 13.57
C HIS A 337 -7.69 2.87 14.70
N THR A 338 -7.23 3.79 15.54
CA THR A 338 -8.04 4.45 16.58
C THR A 338 -9.28 5.11 15.96
N PHE A 339 -9.12 5.91 14.91
CA PHE A 339 -10.25 6.51 14.20
C PHE A 339 -11.25 5.46 13.69
N GLY A 340 -10.76 4.41 13.03
CA GLY A 340 -11.62 3.36 12.51
C GLY A 340 -12.43 2.63 13.60
N ILE A 341 -11.80 2.36 14.75
CA ILE A 341 -12.48 1.76 15.92
C ILE A 341 -13.51 2.72 16.51
N LEU A 342 -13.16 4.00 16.70
CA LEU A 342 -14.08 5.02 17.24
C LEU A 342 -15.31 5.20 16.34
N VAL A 343 -15.12 5.36 15.04
CA VAL A 343 -16.22 5.47 14.07
C VAL A 343 -17.10 4.22 14.08
N GLN A 344 -16.49 3.04 14.04
CA GLN A 344 -17.25 1.79 14.04
C GLN A 344 -18.01 1.58 15.35
N ALA A 345 -17.42 1.97 16.49
CA ALA A 345 -18.08 1.88 17.81
C ALA A 345 -19.32 2.78 17.90
N VAL A 346 -19.26 3.97 17.32
CA VAL A 346 -20.38 4.94 17.35
C VAL A 346 -21.44 4.59 16.31
N THR A 347 -21.03 4.23 15.09
CA THR A 347 -21.98 4.08 13.98
C THR A 347 -22.50 2.66 13.82
N GLY A 348 -21.77 1.63 14.27
CA GLY A 348 -22.07 0.23 13.99
C GLY A 348 -22.00 -0.13 12.50
N ASN A 349 -21.68 0.82 11.62
CA ASN A 349 -21.80 0.68 10.18
C ASN A 349 -20.42 0.65 9.51
N ILE A 350 -20.08 -0.51 8.94
CA ILE A 350 -18.80 -0.75 8.28
C ILE A 350 -18.63 0.05 6.99
N GLU A 351 -19.72 0.32 6.25
CA GLU A 351 -19.68 1.11 5.02
C GLU A 351 -19.38 2.59 5.34
N THR A 352 -19.99 3.14 6.39
CA THR A 352 -19.68 4.51 6.86
C THR A 352 -18.22 4.60 7.27
N THR A 353 -17.72 3.62 8.02
CA THR A 353 -16.30 3.55 8.42
C THR A 353 -15.38 3.47 7.20
N LYS A 354 -15.72 2.63 6.21
CA LYS A 354 -14.98 2.50 4.94
C LYS A 354 -14.91 3.83 4.19
N LYS A 355 -16.05 4.52 4.03
CA LYS A 355 -16.13 5.80 3.31
C LYS A 355 -15.29 6.87 4.00
N LEU A 356 -15.45 7.09 5.29
CA LEU A 356 -14.69 8.07 6.06
C LEU A 356 -13.18 7.81 6.04
N MET A 357 -12.77 6.55 6.06
CA MET A 357 -11.37 6.18 5.95
C MET A 357 -10.82 6.22 4.51
N GLY A 358 -11.66 6.33 3.49
CA GLY A 358 -11.25 6.23 2.08
C GLY A 358 -10.61 4.86 1.76
N HIS A 359 -11.21 3.77 2.23
CA HIS A 359 -10.77 2.42 1.91
C HIS A 359 -11.42 1.95 0.59
N LYS A 360 -10.61 1.43 -0.33
CA LYS A 360 -11.10 0.84 -1.59
C LYS A 360 -11.89 -0.47 -1.38
N SER A 361 -11.59 -1.22 -0.32
CA SER A 361 -12.16 -2.55 -0.07
C SER A 361 -12.69 -2.66 1.36
N LEU A 362 -13.86 -3.28 1.53
CA LEU A 362 -14.44 -3.66 2.82
C LEU A 362 -13.50 -4.53 3.65
N LYS A 363 -12.73 -5.41 3.02
CA LYS A 363 -11.75 -6.26 3.70
C LYS A 363 -10.76 -5.47 4.55
N SER A 364 -10.41 -4.25 4.11
CA SER A 364 -9.52 -3.36 4.87
C SER A 364 -10.19 -2.74 6.09
N THR A 365 -11.53 -2.73 6.16
CA THR A 365 -12.33 -2.14 7.22
C THR A 365 -12.88 -3.22 8.17
N ALA A 366 -13.04 -4.46 7.71
CA ALA A 366 -13.59 -5.59 8.49
C ALA A 366 -12.86 -5.80 9.82
N ILE A 367 -11.56 -5.53 9.87
CA ILE A 367 -10.76 -5.61 11.09
C ILE A 367 -11.28 -4.78 12.27
N TYR A 368 -12.02 -3.68 12.00
CA TYR A 368 -12.58 -2.83 13.05
C TYR A 368 -13.89 -3.40 13.61
N ALA A 369 -14.68 -4.07 12.78
CA ALA A 369 -15.87 -4.79 13.23
C ALA A 369 -15.47 -6.00 14.09
N ASP A 370 -14.45 -6.75 13.69
CA ASP A 370 -13.94 -7.92 14.42
C ASP A 370 -13.44 -7.56 15.82
N VAL A 371 -12.71 -6.43 15.95
CA VAL A 371 -12.20 -5.95 17.23
C VAL A 371 -13.35 -5.65 18.20
N LEU A 372 -14.39 -4.94 17.76
CA LEU A 372 -15.55 -4.61 18.60
C LEU A 372 -16.35 -5.85 18.99
N THR A 373 -16.45 -6.85 18.12
CA THR A 373 -17.11 -8.12 18.45
C THR A 373 -16.35 -8.86 19.55
N ASN A 374 -15.02 -8.91 19.46
CA ASN A 374 -14.18 -9.52 20.49
C ASN A 374 -14.27 -8.78 21.85
N GLU A 375 -14.35 -7.45 21.85
CA GLU A 375 -14.55 -6.67 23.08
C GLU A 375 -15.93 -6.92 23.69
N LYS A 376 -16.99 -7.01 22.87
CA LYS A 376 -18.34 -7.38 23.34
C LYS A 376 -18.37 -8.77 23.97
N VAL A 377 -17.72 -9.76 23.36
CA VAL A 377 -17.60 -11.13 23.91
C VAL A 377 -16.89 -11.10 25.26
N LYS A 378 -15.75 -10.40 25.37
CA LYS A 378 -15.03 -10.25 26.64
C LYS A 378 -15.88 -9.56 27.73
N ALA A 379 -16.63 -8.52 27.35
CA ALA A 379 -17.53 -7.84 28.28
C ALA A 379 -18.62 -8.79 28.80
N VAL A 380 -19.23 -9.59 27.92
CA VAL A 380 -20.23 -10.61 28.33
C VAL A 380 -19.62 -11.69 29.23
N ASP A 381 -18.41 -12.16 28.92
CA ASP A 381 -17.73 -13.16 29.76
C ASP A 381 -17.32 -12.60 31.14
N ASN A 382 -16.94 -11.34 31.20
CA ASN A 382 -16.65 -10.67 32.47
C ASN A 382 -17.91 -10.49 33.32
N THR A 383 -19.06 -10.17 32.72
CA THR A 383 -20.33 -10.15 33.46
C THR A 383 -20.70 -11.51 33.99
N LYS A 384 -20.54 -12.61 33.23
CA LYS A 384 -20.76 -13.97 33.70
C LYS A 384 -19.87 -14.32 34.89
N LYS A 385 -18.60 -13.91 34.90
CA LYS A 385 -17.67 -14.11 36.03
C LYS A 385 -18.12 -13.33 37.26
N ALA A 386 -18.56 -12.08 37.10
CA ALA A 386 -19.07 -11.26 38.22
C ALA A 386 -20.35 -11.83 38.86
N PHE A 387 -21.22 -12.48 38.07
CA PHE A 387 -22.43 -13.15 38.59
C PHE A 387 -22.13 -14.49 39.23
N ARG A 388 -21.11 -15.24 38.79
CA ARG A 388 -20.71 -16.50 39.45
C ARG A 388 -20.10 -16.31 40.84
N GLY A 389 -19.46 -15.15 41.09
CA GLY A 389 -18.89 -14.81 42.39
C GLY A 389 -19.92 -14.44 43.48
N ARG A 390 -21.22 -14.29 43.16
CA ARG A 390 -22.29 -13.91 44.14
C ARG A 390 -23.10 -15.07 44.68
N LYS A 391 -22.82 -16.34 44.33
CA LYS A 391 -23.57 -17.52 44.78
C LYS A 391 -22.98 -18.25 45.98
N GLN A 392 -22.07 -17.64 46.74
CA GLN A 392 -21.59 -18.21 48.02
C GLN A 392 -21.43 -17.06 49.02
N ARG A 393 -22.55 -16.61 49.63
CA ARG A 393 -22.67 -16.08 51.00
C ARG A 393 -24.08 -16.30 51.48
#